data_4de58a144c8ce2aaee74b38879c22d2f
#
_entry.id   4de58a144c8ce2aaee74b38879c22d2f
#
_cell.length_a   1.000
_cell.length_b   1.000
_cell.length_c   1.000
_cell.angle_alpha   90.00
_cell.angle_beta   90.00
_cell.angle_gamma   90.00
#
_symmetry.space_group_name_H-M   'P 1'
#
loop_
_entity.id
_entity.type
_entity.pdbx_description
1 polymer ?
#
loop_
_entity_poly.entity_id
_entity_poly.type
_entity_poly.pdbx_seq_one_letter_code
_entity_poly.pdbx_strand_id
1 'polypeptide(L)'
;MMNPFLLPSDRDELLKRLSARGAPHGGMMPGTMKPPAAPPDPQAVWQSLRPTNNQTLVIYVHIPFCISRCSFCGFYRNRTDDAAIEEYVKRLLVEIDRVADEGAFTKKPVEVVYFGGGTPTALTADQLRRTVGRLHERFNIAPDCEFTIEGRLFAFDDDRVRACLESGVNRFSFGVQSFETELRRSLGRRLSREDTLARLARIKEICGDRIALVADLIYGLPGQTQEDWMERNVKTVHLESALDGVDLYSLKVFPGSPIAKRVQEEGNWSEEDRLARHAEASDYLAAQGWKQLSTTHWGRNALERNLYNTYAKIGVDMVPFGCGAGGFIGDWSIMQEGDLAKYIELVDAGLKPIGMVMQSPPARRDSIRFTRMTDLGYFDPTEIPETDFSPIIDNWTQAGVWTPMVGASVPLACGRAGRASLPVYRLTRLGEFYQAKLNSLLTGFHMAAHASALDKIKMATAGIAGKLKGQS
;
A
#
# COMPACT_ATOMS: atom_id res chain seq x y z
N MET A 1 -16.15 -5.13 33.00
CA MET A 1 -16.16 -5.21 31.52
C MET A 1 -14.82 -5.78 31.06
N MET A 2 -14.80 -6.82 30.24
CA MET A 2 -13.54 -7.36 29.69
C MET A 2 -12.84 -6.29 28.86
N ASN A 3 -11.51 -6.17 29.03
CA ASN A 3 -10.69 -5.26 28.26
C ASN A 3 -10.84 -5.60 26.74
N PRO A 4 -11.32 -4.69 25.89
CA PRO A 4 -11.59 -4.97 24.48
C PRO A 4 -10.33 -5.25 23.64
N PHE A 5 -9.15 -5.00 24.18
CA PHE A 5 -7.86 -5.19 23.50
C PHE A 5 -7.21 -6.55 23.81
N LEU A 6 -7.74 -7.34 24.79
CA LEU A 6 -7.28 -8.69 25.06
C LEU A 6 -7.82 -9.64 23.98
N LEU A 7 -6.96 -10.52 23.49
CA LEU A 7 -7.31 -11.54 22.51
C LEU A 7 -7.65 -12.86 23.25
N PRO A 8 -8.61 -13.65 22.76
CA PRO A 8 -8.89 -14.96 23.30
C PRO A 8 -7.71 -15.92 23.05
N SER A 9 -7.46 -16.82 23.98
CA SER A 9 -6.47 -17.90 23.82
C SER A 9 -7.01 -19.09 23.03
N ASP A 10 -8.35 -19.23 22.97
CA ASP A 10 -9.01 -20.21 22.11
C ASP A 10 -8.85 -19.80 20.64
N ARG A 11 -8.33 -20.72 19.80
CA ARG A 11 -7.96 -20.43 18.41
C ARG A 11 -9.16 -20.04 17.55
N ASP A 12 -10.27 -20.72 17.69
CA ASP A 12 -11.46 -20.48 16.85
C ASP A 12 -12.08 -19.12 17.19
N GLU A 13 -12.19 -18.80 18.48
CA GLU A 13 -12.69 -17.50 18.93
C GLU A 13 -11.70 -16.37 18.58
N LEU A 14 -10.38 -16.64 18.62
CA LEU A 14 -9.34 -15.70 18.16
C LEU A 14 -9.50 -15.38 16.67
N LEU A 15 -9.57 -16.40 15.82
CA LEU A 15 -9.75 -16.23 14.38
C LEU A 15 -11.06 -15.47 14.09
N LYS A 16 -12.16 -15.86 14.72
CA LYS A 16 -13.44 -15.20 14.62
C LYS A 16 -13.37 -13.73 15.03
N ARG A 17 -12.65 -13.39 16.07
CA ARG A 17 -12.48 -12.01 16.54
C ARG A 17 -11.57 -11.21 15.63
N LEU A 18 -10.49 -11.80 15.13
CA LEU A 18 -9.56 -11.12 14.19
C LEU A 18 -10.18 -10.96 12.80
N SER A 19 -11.01 -11.92 12.35
CA SER A 19 -11.72 -11.86 11.06
C SER A 19 -12.98 -10.99 11.11
N ALA A 20 -13.54 -10.71 12.29
CA ALA A 20 -14.74 -9.91 12.42
C ALA A 20 -14.59 -8.54 11.72
N ARG A 21 -15.51 -8.25 10.81
CA ARG A 21 -15.54 -6.99 10.03
C ARG A 21 -15.59 -5.80 11.00
N GLY A 22 -14.65 -4.87 10.88
CA GLY A 22 -14.62 -3.67 11.73
C GLY A 22 -13.35 -2.85 11.71
N ALA A 23 -12.25 -3.34 11.13
CA ALA A 23 -11.09 -2.51 10.83
C ALA A 23 -11.06 -2.17 9.34
N PRO A 24 -11.03 -0.91 8.94
CA PRO A 24 -10.75 -0.55 7.57
C PRO A 24 -9.32 -1.00 7.25
N HIS A 25 -9.21 -1.82 6.22
CA HIS A 25 -7.91 -2.19 5.67
C HIS A 25 -7.28 -0.94 5.04
N GLY A 26 -6.19 -0.46 5.59
CA GLY A 26 -5.35 0.57 4.99
C GLY A 26 -5.92 1.98 5.09
N GLY A 27 -5.38 2.77 6.00
CA GLY A 27 -5.36 4.21 5.93
C GLY A 27 -6.70 4.92 5.93
N MET A 28 -7.39 4.95 6.96
CA MET A 28 -8.29 5.95 7.56
C MET A 28 -9.32 5.26 8.42
N MET A 29 -9.34 5.59 9.70
CA MET A 29 -10.38 5.16 10.62
C MET A 29 -11.70 5.81 10.19
N PRO A 30 -12.72 5.07 9.69
CA PRO A 30 -14.05 5.62 9.56
C PRO A 30 -14.71 5.59 10.95
N GLY A 31 -15.06 6.71 11.48
CA GLY A 31 -16.01 6.77 12.58
C GLY A 31 -15.72 7.69 13.76
N THR A 32 -14.58 8.37 13.79
CA THR A 32 -14.29 9.34 14.87
C THR A 32 -14.21 10.79 14.41
N MET A 33 -14.31 11.05 13.12
CA MET A 33 -14.35 12.41 12.61
C MET A 33 -15.82 12.83 12.39
N LYS A 34 -16.34 13.70 13.27
CA LYS A 34 -17.39 14.59 12.82
C LYS A 34 -16.79 15.44 11.72
N PRO A 35 -17.41 15.50 10.52
CA PRO A 35 -16.96 16.46 9.53
C PRO A 35 -16.94 17.83 10.20
N PRO A 36 -15.94 18.68 9.95
CA PRO A 36 -15.94 20.04 10.43
C PRO A 36 -17.22 20.73 9.98
N ALA A 37 -17.71 21.69 10.78
CA ALA A 37 -18.97 22.41 10.48
C ALA A 37 -18.95 23.08 9.10
N ALA A 38 -17.75 23.41 8.58
CA ALA A 38 -17.51 23.74 7.19
C ALA A 38 -16.20 23.02 6.75
N PRO A 39 -16.16 22.36 5.57
CA PRO A 39 -14.91 21.80 5.04
C PRO A 39 -13.94 22.97 4.79
N PRO A 40 -12.64 22.78 5.10
CA PRO A 40 -11.63 23.80 4.81
C PRO A 40 -11.55 24.02 3.29
N ASP A 41 -11.25 25.26 2.89
CA ASP A 41 -10.98 25.57 1.49
C ASP A 41 -9.72 24.81 1.02
N PRO A 42 -9.83 23.92 0.03
CA PRO A 42 -8.71 23.10 -0.42
C PRO A 42 -7.53 23.92 -0.94
N GLN A 43 -7.78 25.06 -1.61
CA GLN A 43 -6.75 25.92 -2.17
C GLN A 43 -6.00 26.68 -1.05
N ALA A 44 -6.72 27.21 -0.06
CA ALA A 44 -6.09 27.85 1.09
C ALA A 44 -5.24 26.86 1.88
N VAL A 45 -5.71 25.62 2.09
CA VAL A 45 -4.91 24.56 2.73
C VAL A 45 -3.65 24.30 1.90
N TRP A 46 -3.77 24.05 0.59
CA TRP A 46 -2.62 23.78 -0.28
C TRP A 46 -1.56 24.87 -0.20
N GLN A 47 -1.96 26.11 -0.32
CA GLN A 47 -1.05 27.28 -0.26
C GLN A 47 -0.33 27.39 1.08
N SER A 48 -0.94 26.92 2.17
CA SER A 48 -0.36 26.92 3.52
C SER A 48 0.62 25.77 3.75
N LEU A 49 0.54 24.69 2.94
CA LEU A 49 1.36 23.50 3.15
C LEU A 49 2.85 23.78 2.96
N ARG A 50 3.62 23.22 3.85
CA ARG A 50 5.09 23.21 3.77
C ARG A 50 5.55 21.79 4.09
N PRO A 51 6.65 21.33 3.46
CA PRO A 51 7.25 20.06 3.84
C PRO A 51 7.53 20.02 5.34
N THR A 52 7.25 18.88 5.96
CA THR A 52 7.59 18.67 7.37
C THR A 52 9.11 18.61 7.58
N ASN A 53 9.55 18.39 8.81
CA ASN A 53 10.97 18.22 9.13
C ASN A 53 11.56 16.91 8.62
N ASN A 54 10.79 16.05 7.93
CA ASN A 54 11.30 14.91 7.21
C ASN A 54 12.39 15.35 6.22
N GLN A 55 13.47 14.58 6.13
CA GLN A 55 14.60 14.95 5.28
C GLN A 55 14.32 14.72 3.79
N THR A 56 13.25 13.99 3.47
CA THR A 56 12.93 13.55 2.10
C THR A 56 11.46 13.70 1.74
N LEU A 57 11.13 13.53 0.46
CA LEU A 57 9.78 13.54 -0.11
C LEU A 57 9.52 12.27 -0.92
N VAL A 58 8.23 11.95 -1.02
CA VAL A 58 7.67 11.01 -2.01
C VAL A 58 6.84 11.79 -3.02
N ILE A 59 6.95 11.44 -4.29
CA ILE A 59 6.04 11.90 -5.35
C ILE A 59 5.19 10.72 -5.80
N TYR A 60 3.87 10.90 -5.78
CA TYR A 60 2.91 9.94 -6.34
C TYR A 60 2.21 10.53 -7.56
N VAL A 61 2.32 9.87 -8.70
CA VAL A 61 1.68 10.26 -9.95
C VAL A 61 0.59 9.25 -10.31
N HIS A 62 -0.65 9.70 -10.43
CA HIS A 62 -1.78 8.83 -10.75
C HIS A 62 -2.14 8.92 -12.24
N ILE A 63 -2.15 7.79 -12.92
CA ILE A 63 -2.61 7.70 -14.32
C ILE A 63 -4.00 7.04 -14.32
N PRO A 64 -5.08 7.80 -14.58
CA PRO A 64 -6.46 7.32 -14.34
C PRO A 64 -7.04 6.46 -15.46
N PHE A 65 -6.21 5.86 -16.31
CA PHE A 65 -6.65 5.10 -17.49
C PHE A 65 -6.33 3.62 -17.40
N CYS A 66 -7.27 2.78 -17.85
CA CYS A 66 -7.08 1.34 -17.98
C CYS A 66 -7.57 0.83 -19.32
N ILE A 67 -6.81 -0.07 -19.95
CA ILE A 67 -7.20 -0.74 -21.21
C ILE A 67 -8.48 -1.57 -21.03
N SER A 68 -8.66 -2.20 -19.87
CA SER A 68 -9.84 -2.98 -19.52
C SER A 68 -10.06 -3.01 -18.02
N ARG A 69 -11.31 -3.17 -17.60
CA ARG A 69 -11.66 -3.35 -16.19
C ARG A 69 -11.32 -4.77 -15.74
N CYS A 70 -10.56 -4.90 -14.65
CA CYS A 70 -10.35 -6.18 -13.97
C CYS A 70 -11.55 -6.51 -13.09
N SER A 71 -11.89 -7.82 -12.99
CA SER A 71 -13.07 -8.26 -12.23
C SER A 71 -13.01 -7.96 -10.73
N PHE A 72 -11.80 -7.89 -10.15
CA PHE A 72 -11.56 -7.64 -8.72
C PHE A 72 -11.30 -6.16 -8.38
N CYS A 73 -11.09 -5.29 -9.40
CA CYS A 73 -10.59 -3.94 -9.17
C CYS A 73 -11.70 -2.98 -8.73
N GLY A 74 -11.48 -2.28 -7.60
CA GLY A 74 -12.30 -1.16 -7.12
C GLY A 74 -11.84 0.22 -7.62
N PHE A 75 -10.73 0.30 -8.36
CA PHE A 75 -10.07 1.58 -8.72
C PHE A 75 -10.24 1.99 -10.18
N TYR A 76 -10.91 1.15 -11.00
CA TYR A 76 -11.15 1.48 -12.40
C TYR A 76 -11.98 2.76 -12.55
N ARG A 77 -11.48 3.72 -13.35
CA ARG A 77 -12.14 5.00 -13.62
C ARG A 77 -12.43 5.18 -15.11
N ASN A 78 -11.40 5.32 -15.92
CA ASN A 78 -11.53 5.66 -17.32
C ASN A 78 -10.96 4.56 -18.22
N ARG A 79 -11.62 4.32 -19.36
CA ARG A 79 -11.06 3.49 -20.42
C ARG A 79 -9.98 4.28 -21.16
N THR A 80 -8.98 3.59 -21.70
CA THR A 80 -7.97 4.23 -22.57
C THR A 80 -8.63 4.82 -23.82
N ASP A 81 -8.27 6.05 -24.10
CA ASP A 81 -8.51 6.80 -25.32
C ASP A 81 -7.28 7.66 -25.56
N ASP A 82 -6.64 7.52 -26.74
CA ASP A 82 -5.33 8.13 -27.00
C ASP A 82 -5.38 9.67 -26.96
N ALA A 83 -6.47 10.26 -27.45
CA ALA A 83 -6.65 11.72 -27.42
C ALA A 83 -6.86 12.21 -26.00
N ALA A 84 -7.71 11.51 -25.20
CA ALA A 84 -7.95 11.85 -23.81
C ALA A 84 -6.69 11.68 -22.96
N ILE A 85 -5.88 10.65 -23.20
CA ILE A 85 -4.60 10.45 -22.54
C ILE A 85 -3.62 11.60 -22.86
N GLU A 86 -3.52 12.01 -24.14
CA GLU A 86 -2.62 13.10 -24.52
C GLU A 86 -3.07 14.42 -23.89
N GLU A 87 -4.35 14.74 -23.90
CA GLU A 87 -4.88 15.93 -23.22
C GLU A 87 -4.64 15.90 -21.72
N TYR A 88 -4.80 14.75 -21.11
CA TYR A 88 -4.48 14.55 -19.69
C TYR A 88 -2.99 14.77 -19.41
N VAL A 89 -2.09 14.17 -20.19
CA VAL A 89 -0.65 14.32 -20.00
C VAL A 89 -0.21 15.77 -20.12
N LYS A 90 -0.75 16.54 -21.07
CA LYS A 90 -0.50 17.98 -21.16
C LYS A 90 -0.84 18.71 -19.85
N ARG A 91 -2.01 18.43 -19.24
CA ARG A 91 -2.43 19.06 -17.99
C ARG A 91 -1.62 18.56 -16.79
N LEU A 92 -1.24 17.28 -16.79
CA LEU A 92 -0.34 16.75 -15.76
C LEU A 92 1.02 17.47 -15.76
N LEU A 93 1.59 17.74 -16.94
CA LEU A 93 2.84 18.52 -17.07
C LEU A 93 2.67 19.95 -16.55
N VAL A 94 1.55 20.61 -16.88
CA VAL A 94 1.22 21.96 -16.36
C VAL A 94 1.07 21.94 -14.83
N GLU A 95 0.44 20.91 -14.28
CA GLU A 95 0.32 20.75 -12.83
C GLU A 95 1.68 20.57 -12.15
N ILE A 96 2.55 19.73 -12.73
CA ILE A 96 3.92 19.51 -12.24
C ILE A 96 4.70 20.81 -12.23
N ASP A 97 4.67 21.58 -13.33
CA ASP A 97 5.35 22.87 -13.44
C ASP A 97 4.88 23.86 -12.39
N ARG A 98 3.56 24.01 -12.22
CA ARG A 98 3.00 24.94 -11.26
C ARG A 98 3.42 24.63 -9.82
N VAL A 99 3.29 23.35 -9.40
CA VAL A 99 3.73 22.94 -8.06
C VAL A 99 5.22 23.19 -7.85
N ALA A 100 6.02 23.01 -8.88
CA ALA A 100 7.43 23.30 -8.82
C ALA A 100 7.71 24.81 -8.73
N ASP A 101 6.97 25.65 -9.49
CA ASP A 101 7.11 27.11 -9.47
C ASP A 101 6.71 27.71 -8.11
N GLU A 102 5.78 27.10 -7.39
CA GLU A 102 5.44 27.46 -5.99
C GLU A 102 6.65 27.28 -5.04
N GLY A 103 7.63 26.45 -5.40
CA GLY A 103 8.92 26.30 -4.73
C GLY A 103 8.87 25.61 -3.35
N ALA A 104 7.68 25.25 -2.86
CA ALA A 104 7.53 24.67 -1.51
C ALA A 104 8.22 23.31 -1.37
N PHE A 105 8.20 22.49 -2.43
CA PHE A 105 8.64 21.09 -2.40
C PHE A 105 9.91 20.80 -3.21
N THR A 106 10.44 21.77 -3.96
CA THR A 106 11.56 21.55 -4.91
C THR A 106 12.94 21.46 -4.26
N LYS A 107 13.10 21.95 -3.04
CA LYS A 107 14.40 22.00 -2.35
C LYS A 107 14.75 20.69 -1.63
N LYS A 108 13.74 19.89 -1.27
CA LYS A 108 13.95 18.62 -0.56
C LYS A 108 14.27 17.51 -1.56
N PRO A 109 15.18 16.58 -1.19
CA PRO A 109 15.43 15.42 -2.03
C PRO A 109 14.17 14.55 -2.13
N VAL A 110 13.86 14.09 -3.34
CA VAL A 110 12.81 13.12 -3.63
C VAL A 110 13.48 11.75 -3.71
N GLU A 111 13.28 10.91 -2.73
CA GLU A 111 13.85 9.57 -2.69
C GLU A 111 12.94 8.50 -3.29
N VAL A 112 11.67 8.83 -3.52
CA VAL A 112 10.70 7.92 -4.12
C VAL A 112 9.79 8.66 -5.09
N VAL A 113 9.69 8.13 -6.31
CA VAL A 113 8.66 8.50 -7.28
C VAL A 113 7.89 7.25 -7.66
N TYR A 114 6.56 7.30 -7.56
CA TYR A 114 5.70 6.17 -7.89
C TYR A 114 4.58 6.58 -8.85
N PHE A 115 4.58 5.98 -10.04
CA PHE A 115 3.48 6.08 -10.99
C PHE A 115 2.54 4.91 -10.78
N GLY A 116 1.32 5.21 -10.37
CA GLY A 116 0.30 4.20 -10.10
C GLY A 116 -1.07 4.58 -10.63
N GLY A 117 -2.08 3.92 -10.10
CA GLY A 117 -3.49 4.24 -10.35
C GLY A 117 -4.22 3.24 -11.25
N GLY A 118 -4.60 3.67 -12.44
CA GLY A 118 -5.22 2.80 -13.42
C GLY A 118 -4.19 1.87 -14.08
N THR A 119 -3.41 2.42 -15.01
CA THR A 119 -2.36 1.66 -15.70
C THR A 119 -1.35 2.63 -16.31
N PRO A 120 -0.29 3.04 -15.60
CA PRO A 120 0.76 3.91 -16.15
C PRO A 120 1.39 3.41 -17.44
N THR A 121 1.51 2.09 -17.62
CA THR A 121 2.00 1.48 -18.87
C THR A 121 1.04 1.63 -20.07
N ALA A 122 -0.11 2.28 -19.91
CA ALA A 122 -0.96 2.71 -21.02
C ALA A 122 -0.41 3.96 -21.74
N LEU A 123 0.46 4.72 -21.10
CA LEU A 123 1.15 5.86 -21.74
C LEU A 123 2.07 5.35 -22.84
N THR A 124 2.22 6.15 -23.90
CA THR A 124 3.20 5.90 -24.97
C THR A 124 4.63 6.12 -24.45
N ALA A 125 5.62 5.62 -25.19
CA ALA A 125 7.03 5.84 -24.88
C ALA A 125 7.38 7.34 -24.77
N ASP A 126 6.83 8.19 -25.67
CA ASP A 126 7.00 9.64 -25.64
C ASP A 126 6.37 10.27 -24.41
N GLN A 127 5.13 9.89 -24.07
CA GLN A 127 4.43 10.39 -22.88
C GLN A 127 5.15 10.01 -21.58
N LEU A 128 5.71 8.80 -21.49
CA LEU A 128 6.54 8.37 -20.38
C LEU A 128 7.81 9.22 -20.27
N ARG A 129 8.56 9.42 -21.38
CA ARG A 129 9.76 10.29 -21.37
C ARG A 129 9.42 11.71 -20.93
N ARG A 130 8.36 12.31 -21.49
CA ARG A 130 7.95 13.68 -21.14
C ARG A 130 7.59 13.82 -19.66
N THR A 131 6.83 12.86 -19.13
CA THR A 131 6.34 12.96 -17.75
C THR A 131 7.46 12.68 -16.73
N VAL A 132 8.25 11.64 -16.96
CA VAL A 132 9.39 11.29 -16.09
C VAL A 132 10.47 12.39 -16.19
N GLY A 133 10.82 12.83 -17.40
CA GLY A 133 11.79 13.89 -17.63
C GLY A 133 11.39 15.20 -16.94
N ARG A 134 10.09 15.58 -16.99
CA ARG A 134 9.60 16.79 -16.32
C ARG A 134 9.79 16.74 -14.80
N LEU A 135 9.63 15.59 -14.17
CA LEU A 135 9.91 15.44 -12.73
C LEU A 135 11.40 15.63 -12.44
N HIS A 136 12.30 15.07 -13.26
CA HIS A 136 13.74 15.28 -13.12
C HIS A 136 14.16 16.74 -13.32
N GLU A 137 13.52 17.44 -14.25
CA GLU A 137 13.79 18.86 -14.53
C GLU A 137 13.34 19.80 -13.41
N ARG A 138 12.25 19.42 -12.71
CA ARG A 138 11.54 20.34 -11.82
C ARG A 138 11.73 20.06 -10.33
N PHE A 139 12.13 18.85 -9.95
CA PHE A 139 12.32 18.44 -8.57
C PHE A 139 13.73 17.93 -8.31
N ASN A 140 14.15 18.02 -7.06
CA ASN A 140 15.44 17.50 -6.59
C ASN A 140 15.38 15.98 -6.43
N ILE A 141 15.37 15.24 -7.54
CA ILE A 141 15.36 13.77 -7.52
C ILE A 141 16.69 13.27 -6.99
N ALA A 142 16.67 12.48 -5.91
CA ALA A 142 17.88 11.92 -5.31
C ALA A 142 18.57 10.93 -6.27
N PRO A 143 19.90 10.83 -6.25
CA PRO A 143 20.63 9.93 -7.17
C PRO A 143 20.25 8.46 -7.05
N ASP A 144 19.83 8.04 -5.86
CA ASP A 144 19.39 6.67 -5.53
C ASP A 144 17.86 6.56 -5.37
N CYS A 145 17.11 7.52 -5.90
CA CYS A 145 15.64 7.53 -5.89
C CYS A 145 15.07 6.21 -6.42
N GLU A 146 14.13 5.62 -5.68
CA GLU A 146 13.31 4.52 -6.20
C GLU A 146 12.24 5.09 -7.14
N PHE A 147 12.43 4.92 -8.43
CA PHE A 147 11.51 5.41 -9.46
C PHE A 147 10.70 4.25 -10.04
N THR A 148 9.44 4.13 -9.60
CA THR A 148 8.56 2.98 -9.93
C THR A 148 7.52 3.36 -10.98
N ILE A 149 7.35 2.47 -11.97
CA ILE A 149 6.19 2.44 -12.87
C ILE A 149 5.38 1.18 -12.58
N GLU A 150 4.14 1.36 -12.12
CA GLU A 150 3.16 0.28 -11.99
C GLU A 150 2.49 0.01 -13.34
N GLY A 151 2.13 -1.23 -13.62
CA GLY A 151 1.46 -1.48 -14.87
C GLY A 151 0.97 -2.89 -15.12
N ARG A 152 0.65 -3.10 -16.40
CA ARG A 152 0.29 -4.41 -16.94
C ARG A 152 1.28 -4.80 -18.03
N LEU A 153 1.70 -6.06 -18.02
CA LEU A 153 2.61 -6.61 -19.03
C LEU A 153 2.03 -6.53 -20.46
N PHE A 154 0.69 -6.68 -20.57
CA PHE A 154 0.02 -6.52 -21.85
C PHE A 154 0.11 -5.07 -22.34
N ALA A 155 0.55 -4.87 -23.58
CA ALA A 155 0.78 -3.58 -24.23
C ALA A 155 1.94 -2.73 -23.63
N PHE A 156 2.74 -3.28 -22.74
CA PHE A 156 4.00 -2.67 -22.31
C PHE A 156 5.13 -3.21 -23.19
N ASP A 157 5.30 -2.62 -24.37
CA ASP A 157 6.25 -3.04 -25.41
C ASP A 157 7.70 -2.66 -25.09
N ASP A 158 8.63 -3.07 -25.96
CA ASP A 158 10.05 -2.82 -25.75
C ASP A 158 10.41 -1.33 -25.81
N ASP A 159 9.69 -0.53 -26.61
CA ASP A 159 9.93 0.91 -26.74
C ASP A 159 9.55 1.64 -25.44
N ARG A 160 8.43 1.25 -24.79
CA ARG A 160 8.05 1.77 -23.48
C ARG A 160 9.03 1.38 -22.39
N VAL A 161 9.50 0.12 -22.42
CA VAL A 161 10.53 -0.35 -21.47
C VAL A 161 11.82 0.46 -21.61
N ARG A 162 12.31 0.66 -22.86
CA ARG A 162 13.51 1.47 -23.12
C ARG A 162 13.32 2.92 -22.70
N ALA A 163 12.16 3.52 -23.01
CA ALA A 163 11.83 4.88 -22.62
C ALA A 163 11.88 5.06 -21.09
N CYS A 164 11.33 4.15 -20.32
CA CYS A 164 11.42 4.18 -18.87
C CYS A 164 12.86 4.08 -18.37
N LEU A 165 13.62 3.10 -18.91
CA LEU A 165 15.01 2.87 -18.52
C LEU A 165 15.90 4.08 -18.81
N GLU A 166 15.77 4.68 -19.99
CA GLU A 166 16.49 5.88 -20.43
C GLU A 166 16.16 7.11 -19.59
N SER A 167 14.94 7.17 -19.06
CA SER A 167 14.47 8.25 -18.21
C SER A 167 14.81 8.08 -16.72
N GLY A 168 15.52 7.01 -16.32
CA GLY A 168 15.95 6.80 -14.94
C GLY A 168 14.97 5.99 -14.07
N VAL A 169 13.93 5.37 -14.66
CA VAL A 169 13.09 4.40 -13.95
C VAL A 169 13.92 3.18 -13.59
N ASN A 170 13.83 2.72 -12.33
CA ASN A 170 14.62 1.60 -11.82
C ASN A 170 13.77 0.51 -11.12
N ARG A 171 12.45 0.61 -11.21
CA ARG A 171 11.53 -0.39 -10.66
C ARG A 171 10.25 -0.49 -11.49
N PHE A 172 9.85 -1.71 -11.85
CA PHE A 172 8.52 -2.00 -12.41
C PHE A 172 7.74 -2.90 -11.47
N SER A 173 6.47 -2.54 -11.20
CA SER A 173 5.53 -3.37 -10.46
C SER A 173 4.37 -3.79 -11.36
N PHE A 174 4.17 -5.10 -11.53
CA PHE A 174 3.15 -5.63 -12.43
C PHE A 174 2.08 -6.40 -11.69
N GLY A 175 0.83 -5.98 -11.85
CA GLY A 175 -0.30 -6.78 -11.40
C GLY A 175 -0.42 -8.08 -12.21
N VAL A 176 0.36 -9.10 -11.90
CA VAL A 176 0.27 -10.44 -12.52
C VAL A 176 -0.95 -11.17 -12.00
N GLN A 177 -1.21 -11.13 -10.72
CA GLN A 177 -2.31 -11.68 -9.95
C GLN A 177 -2.28 -13.21 -9.81
N SER A 178 -2.02 -13.93 -10.89
CA SER A 178 -1.79 -15.37 -10.96
C SER A 178 -1.00 -15.71 -12.21
N PHE A 179 -0.26 -16.83 -12.22
CA PHE A 179 0.34 -17.40 -13.43
C PHE A 179 -0.55 -18.45 -14.09
N GLU A 180 -1.67 -18.82 -13.51
CA GLU A 180 -2.60 -19.78 -14.05
C GLU A 180 -3.46 -19.13 -15.15
N THR A 181 -3.38 -19.64 -16.41
CA THR A 181 -3.93 -18.99 -17.62
C THR A 181 -5.44 -18.76 -17.54
N GLU A 182 -6.23 -19.77 -17.15
CA GLU A 182 -7.68 -19.65 -17.12
C GLU A 182 -8.12 -18.71 -15.99
N LEU A 183 -7.46 -18.77 -14.83
CA LEU A 183 -7.71 -17.85 -13.74
C LEU A 183 -7.37 -16.41 -14.15
N ARG A 184 -6.25 -16.20 -14.83
CA ARG A 184 -5.88 -14.88 -15.39
C ARG A 184 -6.97 -14.32 -16.31
N ARG A 185 -7.47 -15.15 -17.25
CA ARG A 185 -8.56 -14.79 -18.18
C ARG A 185 -9.82 -14.36 -17.43
N SER A 186 -10.20 -15.11 -16.41
CA SER A 186 -11.37 -14.80 -15.56
C SER A 186 -11.23 -13.47 -14.78
N LEU A 187 -9.99 -13.03 -14.51
CA LEU A 187 -9.69 -11.75 -13.91
C LEU A 187 -9.62 -10.58 -14.90
N GLY A 188 -9.75 -10.83 -16.21
CA GLY A 188 -9.60 -9.84 -17.27
C GLY A 188 -8.13 -9.59 -17.66
N ARG A 189 -7.24 -10.58 -17.43
CA ARG A 189 -5.85 -10.58 -17.87
C ARG A 189 -5.72 -11.33 -19.20
N ARG A 190 -5.01 -10.75 -20.18
CA ARG A 190 -5.01 -11.26 -21.57
C ARG A 190 -3.89 -12.25 -21.85
N LEU A 191 -2.70 -12.06 -21.23
CA LEU A 191 -1.56 -12.94 -21.46
C LEU A 191 -1.78 -14.31 -20.82
N SER A 192 -1.34 -15.37 -21.49
CA SER A 192 -1.20 -16.70 -20.91
C SER A 192 -0.09 -16.74 -19.86
N ARG A 193 0.10 -17.88 -19.20
CA ARG A 193 1.26 -18.14 -18.33
C ARG A 193 2.57 -17.95 -19.10
N GLU A 194 2.67 -18.63 -20.23
CA GLU A 194 3.85 -18.66 -21.09
C GLU A 194 4.20 -17.27 -21.59
N ASP A 195 3.21 -16.53 -22.11
CA ASP A 195 3.39 -15.15 -22.57
C ASP A 195 3.79 -14.21 -21.43
N THR A 196 3.25 -14.45 -20.22
CA THR A 196 3.59 -13.65 -19.03
C THR A 196 5.05 -13.85 -18.65
N LEU A 197 5.51 -15.10 -18.57
CA LEU A 197 6.89 -15.43 -18.26
C LEU A 197 7.85 -14.94 -19.35
N ALA A 198 7.51 -15.16 -20.62
CA ALA A 198 8.29 -14.67 -21.75
C ALA A 198 8.43 -13.15 -21.75
N ARG A 199 7.33 -12.42 -21.43
CA ARG A 199 7.37 -10.95 -21.34
C ARG A 199 8.23 -10.46 -20.19
N LEU A 200 8.14 -11.07 -19.00
CA LEU A 200 9.00 -10.76 -17.86
C LEU A 200 10.48 -11.00 -18.20
N ALA A 201 10.81 -12.15 -18.80
CA ALA A 201 12.16 -12.47 -19.24
C ALA A 201 12.68 -11.45 -20.28
N ARG A 202 11.83 -11.05 -21.26
CA ARG A 202 12.18 -10.03 -22.25
C ARG A 202 12.46 -8.67 -21.63
N ILE A 203 11.66 -8.24 -20.65
CA ILE A 203 11.90 -6.98 -19.92
C ILE A 203 13.25 -7.07 -19.18
N LYS A 204 13.52 -8.18 -18.49
CA LYS A 204 14.80 -8.38 -17.78
C LYS A 204 15.99 -8.39 -18.73
N GLU A 205 15.86 -8.98 -19.92
CA GLU A 205 16.88 -8.94 -20.97
C GLU A 205 17.22 -7.50 -21.41
N ILE A 206 16.20 -6.65 -21.59
CA ILE A 206 16.40 -5.23 -21.97
C ILE A 206 17.03 -4.43 -20.84
N CYS A 207 16.56 -4.66 -19.61
CA CYS A 207 16.92 -3.83 -18.45
C CYS A 207 18.19 -4.32 -17.74
N GLY A 208 18.47 -5.61 -17.78
CA GLY A 208 19.52 -6.23 -16.94
C GLY A 208 19.22 -6.01 -15.46
N ASP A 209 20.29 -5.74 -14.69
CA ASP A 209 20.20 -5.46 -13.25
C ASP A 209 20.03 -3.97 -12.93
N ARG A 210 19.56 -3.17 -13.88
CA ARG A 210 19.26 -1.76 -13.68
C ARG A 210 17.86 -1.48 -13.19
N ILE A 211 16.95 -2.45 -13.33
CA ILE A 211 15.55 -2.33 -12.92
C ILE A 211 15.14 -3.55 -12.09
N ALA A 212 14.51 -3.31 -10.95
CA ALA A 212 13.83 -4.35 -10.19
C ALA A 212 12.48 -4.68 -10.84
N LEU A 213 12.21 -5.97 -11.07
CA LEU A 213 10.92 -6.46 -11.57
C LEU A 213 10.14 -7.07 -10.41
N VAL A 214 8.96 -6.54 -10.16
CA VAL A 214 8.07 -6.96 -9.07
C VAL A 214 6.73 -7.41 -9.62
N ALA A 215 6.12 -8.40 -9.01
CA ALA A 215 4.78 -8.84 -9.34
C ALA A 215 3.87 -8.88 -8.13
N ASP A 216 2.63 -8.39 -8.30
CA ASP A 216 1.56 -8.62 -7.35
C ASP A 216 0.87 -9.94 -7.67
N LEU A 217 0.75 -10.82 -6.69
CA LEU A 217 -0.04 -12.06 -6.74
C LEU A 217 -1.19 -11.99 -5.75
N ILE A 218 -2.33 -12.58 -6.12
CA ILE A 218 -3.51 -12.66 -5.27
C ILE A 218 -3.83 -14.12 -4.98
N TYR A 219 -3.95 -14.46 -3.70
CA TYR A 219 -4.45 -15.76 -3.25
C TYR A 219 -5.87 -15.68 -2.71
N GLY A 220 -6.57 -16.83 -2.75
CA GLY A 220 -7.97 -16.92 -2.39
C GLY A 220 -8.91 -16.39 -3.49
N LEU A 221 -8.51 -16.51 -4.76
CA LEU A 221 -9.35 -16.18 -5.90
C LEU A 221 -10.40 -17.30 -6.13
N PRO A 222 -11.65 -16.96 -6.53
CA PRO A 222 -12.62 -17.99 -6.97
C PRO A 222 -12.03 -18.87 -8.07
N GLY A 223 -12.16 -20.18 -7.92
CA GLY A 223 -11.59 -21.17 -8.83
C GLY A 223 -10.11 -21.48 -8.67
N GLN A 224 -9.39 -20.78 -7.78
CA GLN A 224 -8.00 -21.09 -7.43
C GLN A 224 -7.96 -22.26 -6.45
N THR A 225 -7.19 -23.31 -6.74
CA THR A 225 -6.93 -24.37 -5.76
C THR A 225 -5.77 -24.01 -4.84
N GLN A 226 -5.69 -24.64 -3.68
CA GLN A 226 -4.57 -24.44 -2.75
C GLN A 226 -3.25 -24.97 -3.35
N GLU A 227 -3.32 -26.07 -4.10
CA GLU A 227 -2.17 -26.63 -4.82
C GLU A 227 -1.70 -25.69 -5.92
N ASP A 228 -2.62 -25.14 -6.76
CA ASP A 228 -2.27 -24.18 -7.81
C ASP A 228 -1.61 -22.92 -7.24
N TRP A 229 -2.00 -22.50 -6.04
CA TRP A 229 -1.36 -21.36 -5.39
C TRP A 229 0.13 -21.61 -5.18
N MET A 230 0.48 -22.74 -4.60
CA MET A 230 1.89 -23.04 -4.33
C MET A 230 2.65 -23.43 -5.61
N GLU A 231 2.15 -24.40 -6.39
CA GLU A 231 2.89 -24.96 -7.51
C GLU A 231 2.95 -24.00 -8.70
N ARG A 232 1.81 -23.39 -9.06
CA ARG A 232 1.71 -22.55 -10.26
C ARG A 232 1.92 -21.06 -10.02
N ASN A 233 2.02 -20.61 -8.76
CA ASN A 233 2.26 -19.21 -8.46
C ASN A 233 3.53 -19.03 -7.63
N VAL A 234 3.58 -19.47 -6.38
CA VAL A 234 4.72 -19.20 -5.49
C VAL A 234 6.02 -19.83 -6.00
N LYS A 235 5.96 -21.11 -6.38
CA LYS A 235 7.14 -21.79 -6.95
C LYS A 235 7.53 -21.23 -8.31
N THR A 236 6.57 -20.81 -9.14
CA THR A 236 6.84 -20.13 -10.41
C THR A 236 7.63 -18.83 -10.21
N VAL A 237 7.29 -18.04 -9.19
CA VAL A 237 8.05 -16.83 -8.84
C VAL A 237 9.53 -17.16 -8.60
N HIS A 238 9.81 -18.20 -7.83
CA HIS A 238 11.18 -18.57 -7.49
C HIS A 238 11.93 -19.26 -8.64
N LEU A 239 11.31 -20.24 -9.30
CA LEU A 239 11.99 -21.17 -10.20
C LEU A 239 12.01 -20.72 -11.66
N GLU A 240 10.98 -20.01 -12.13
CA GLU A 240 10.74 -19.79 -13.55
C GLU A 240 10.70 -18.31 -13.93
N SER A 241 10.42 -17.41 -12.97
CA SER A 241 10.29 -16.00 -13.29
C SER A 241 11.61 -15.23 -13.14
N ALA A 242 11.73 -14.14 -13.89
CA ALA A 242 12.82 -13.18 -13.79
C ALA A 242 12.54 -12.07 -12.76
N LEU A 243 11.70 -12.34 -11.75
CA LEU A 243 11.30 -11.36 -10.75
C LEU A 243 12.35 -11.16 -9.67
N ASP A 244 12.52 -9.92 -9.25
CA ASP A 244 13.36 -9.49 -8.13
C ASP A 244 12.54 -9.32 -6.85
N GLY A 245 11.21 -9.13 -6.97
CA GLY A 245 10.30 -9.00 -5.85
C GLY A 245 8.90 -9.56 -6.13
N VAL A 246 8.15 -9.85 -5.07
CA VAL A 246 6.76 -10.29 -5.14
C VAL A 246 5.96 -9.80 -3.97
N ASP A 247 4.73 -9.33 -4.24
CA ASP A 247 3.69 -9.09 -3.26
C ASP A 247 2.70 -10.24 -3.23
N LEU A 248 2.38 -10.74 -2.04
CA LEU A 248 1.41 -11.80 -1.80
C LEU A 248 0.17 -11.21 -1.11
N TYR A 249 -0.89 -10.93 -1.87
CA TYR A 249 -2.10 -10.32 -1.37
C TYR A 249 -3.24 -11.32 -1.19
N SER A 250 -3.92 -11.27 -0.06
CA SER A 250 -5.22 -11.93 0.09
C SER A 250 -6.28 -11.19 -0.72
N LEU A 251 -7.14 -11.91 -1.44
CA LEU A 251 -8.25 -11.30 -2.17
C LEU A 251 -9.10 -10.41 -1.28
N LYS A 252 -9.26 -9.16 -1.67
CA LYS A 252 -10.24 -8.22 -1.10
C LYS A 252 -11.44 -8.11 -2.01
N VAL A 253 -12.61 -8.44 -1.49
CA VAL A 253 -13.86 -8.38 -2.24
C VAL A 253 -14.53 -7.03 -2.00
N PHE A 254 -14.56 -6.19 -3.04
CA PHE A 254 -15.27 -4.92 -2.97
C PHE A 254 -16.73 -5.10 -3.33
N PRO A 255 -17.69 -4.56 -2.56
CA PRO A 255 -19.11 -4.61 -2.89
C PRO A 255 -19.37 -4.07 -4.30
N GLY A 256 -20.20 -4.77 -5.09
CA GLY A 256 -20.53 -4.37 -6.47
C GLY A 256 -19.43 -4.65 -7.51
N SER A 257 -18.28 -5.21 -7.12
CA SER A 257 -17.29 -5.68 -8.09
C SER A 257 -17.75 -6.97 -8.79
N PRO A 258 -17.35 -7.21 -10.05
CA PRO A 258 -17.72 -8.47 -10.73
C PRO A 258 -17.25 -9.73 -9.99
N ILE A 259 -16.11 -9.67 -9.29
CA ILE A 259 -15.61 -10.80 -8.50
C ILE A 259 -16.48 -11.08 -7.27
N ALA A 260 -17.20 -10.08 -6.74
CA ALA A 260 -18.10 -10.28 -5.60
C ALA A 260 -19.21 -11.27 -5.95
N LYS A 261 -19.74 -11.20 -7.18
CA LYS A 261 -20.74 -12.15 -7.69
C LYS A 261 -20.15 -13.56 -7.80
N ARG A 262 -18.95 -13.70 -8.36
CA ARG A 262 -18.27 -14.99 -8.44
C ARG A 262 -18.00 -15.63 -7.09
N VAL A 263 -17.58 -14.83 -6.11
CA VAL A 263 -17.38 -15.30 -4.72
C VAL A 263 -18.68 -15.82 -4.10
N GLN A 264 -19.83 -15.21 -4.42
CA GLN A 264 -21.14 -15.70 -3.98
C GLN A 264 -21.56 -17.00 -4.64
N GLU A 265 -21.24 -17.18 -5.93
CA GLU A 265 -21.65 -18.35 -6.74
C GLU A 265 -20.68 -19.54 -6.59
N GLU A 266 -19.39 -19.30 -6.60
CA GLU A 266 -18.32 -20.30 -6.61
C GLU A 266 -17.69 -20.55 -5.25
N GLY A 267 -17.97 -19.66 -4.26
CA GLY A 267 -17.29 -19.66 -2.96
C GLY A 267 -15.91 -18.99 -3.01
N ASN A 268 -15.28 -18.98 -1.86
CA ASN A 268 -13.92 -18.50 -1.67
C ASN A 268 -13.24 -19.31 -0.55
N TRP A 269 -11.93 -19.24 -0.47
CA TRP A 269 -11.20 -19.86 0.62
C TRP A 269 -11.66 -19.30 1.97
N SER A 270 -11.72 -20.16 2.96
CA SER A 270 -11.94 -19.73 4.34
C SER A 270 -10.82 -18.82 4.81
N GLU A 271 -11.02 -18.10 5.90
CA GLU A 271 -9.97 -17.26 6.48
C GLU A 271 -8.81 -18.12 6.98
N GLU A 272 -9.11 -19.32 7.50
CA GLU A 272 -8.11 -20.28 7.94
C GLU A 272 -7.27 -20.83 6.78
N ASP A 273 -7.90 -21.17 5.64
CA ASP A 273 -7.18 -21.57 4.43
C ASP A 273 -6.25 -20.44 3.92
N ARG A 274 -6.74 -19.21 3.93
CA ARG A 274 -5.93 -18.05 3.52
C ARG A 274 -4.74 -17.83 4.43
N LEU A 275 -4.93 -17.96 5.75
CA LEU A 275 -3.85 -17.90 6.72
C LEU A 275 -2.82 -19.00 6.47
N ALA A 276 -3.29 -20.25 6.31
CA ALA A 276 -2.41 -21.39 6.06
C ALA A 276 -1.59 -21.21 4.77
N ARG A 277 -2.21 -20.72 3.69
CA ARG A 277 -1.50 -20.48 2.42
C ARG A 277 -0.56 -19.28 2.47
N HIS A 278 -0.90 -18.24 3.22
CA HIS A 278 0.02 -17.14 3.50
C HIS A 278 1.27 -17.66 4.24
N ALA A 279 1.08 -18.44 5.28
CA ALA A 279 2.18 -19.00 6.06
C ALA A 279 3.06 -19.91 5.21
N GLU A 280 2.47 -20.85 4.46
CA GLU A 280 3.20 -21.79 3.59
C GLU A 280 4.02 -21.05 2.51
N ALA A 281 3.43 -20.08 1.83
CA ALA A 281 4.12 -19.29 0.82
C ALA A 281 5.29 -18.47 1.42
N SER A 282 5.05 -17.86 2.58
CA SER A 282 6.05 -17.08 3.29
C SER A 282 7.22 -17.95 3.77
N ASP A 283 6.92 -19.13 4.32
CA ASP A 283 7.97 -20.06 4.79
C ASP A 283 8.76 -20.65 3.62
N TYR A 284 8.10 -20.95 2.50
CA TYR A 284 8.78 -21.37 1.28
C TYR A 284 9.74 -20.30 0.78
N LEU A 285 9.31 -19.05 0.58
CA LEU A 285 10.16 -17.98 0.09
C LEU A 285 11.35 -17.72 1.03
N ALA A 286 11.11 -17.72 2.35
CA ALA A 286 12.18 -17.59 3.34
C ALA A 286 13.21 -18.72 3.23
N ALA A 287 12.75 -19.97 3.08
CA ALA A 287 13.62 -21.15 2.90
C ALA A 287 14.43 -21.08 1.59
N GLN A 288 13.92 -20.38 0.57
CA GLN A 288 14.65 -20.13 -0.69
C GLN A 288 15.55 -18.88 -0.64
N GLY A 289 15.74 -18.28 0.53
CA GLY A 289 16.63 -17.13 0.74
C GLY A 289 16.05 -15.76 0.33
N TRP A 290 14.76 -15.68 0.03
CA TRP A 290 14.09 -14.39 -0.17
C TRP A 290 14.00 -13.64 1.15
N LYS A 291 14.14 -12.32 1.08
CA LYS A 291 14.02 -11.45 2.25
C LYS A 291 12.61 -10.89 2.35
N GLN A 292 11.99 -11.04 3.49
CA GLN A 292 10.73 -10.38 3.80
C GLN A 292 10.98 -8.90 4.07
N LEU A 293 10.44 -8.03 3.20
CA LEU A 293 10.57 -6.57 3.29
C LEU A 293 9.36 -5.94 3.98
N SER A 294 8.22 -6.62 3.95
CA SER A 294 7.03 -6.31 4.75
C SER A 294 6.21 -7.59 4.94
N THR A 295 5.10 -7.52 5.66
CA THR A 295 4.24 -8.70 5.90
C THR A 295 3.71 -9.35 4.62
N THR A 296 3.67 -8.63 3.50
CA THR A 296 3.21 -9.13 2.20
C THR A 296 4.28 -9.13 1.12
N HIS A 297 5.37 -8.39 1.31
CA HIS A 297 6.37 -8.14 0.26
C HIS A 297 7.67 -8.89 0.50
N TRP A 298 8.17 -9.54 -0.56
CA TRP A 298 9.38 -10.33 -0.56
C TRP A 298 10.33 -9.89 -1.66
N GLY A 299 11.60 -9.68 -1.33
CA GLY A 299 12.69 -9.35 -2.25
C GLY A 299 13.65 -10.52 -2.42
N ARG A 300 14.00 -10.84 -3.67
CA ARG A 300 14.96 -11.88 -4.03
C ARG A 300 16.41 -11.44 -3.84
N ASN A 301 16.66 -10.16 -4.10
CA ASN A 301 17.99 -9.56 -4.09
C ASN A 301 17.92 -8.08 -3.65
N ALA A 302 19.05 -7.38 -3.68
CA ALA A 302 19.15 -6.00 -3.24
C ALA A 302 18.58 -4.96 -4.23
N LEU A 303 18.16 -5.36 -5.42
CA LEU A 303 17.49 -4.45 -6.36
C LEU A 303 16.10 -4.06 -5.86
N GLU A 304 15.40 -5.01 -5.23
CA GLU A 304 14.09 -4.72 -4.65
C GLU A 304 14.24 -4.13 -3.24
N ARG A 305 13.75 -2.89 -3.08
CA ARG A 305 13.84 -2.11 -1.83
C ARG A 305 12.49 -1.82 -1.20
N ASN A 306 11.41 -1.77 -2.00
CA ASN A 306 10.05 -1.48 -1.56
C ASN A 306 9.91 -0.14 -0.82
N LEU A 307 10.65 0.89 -1.26
CA LEU A 307 10.70 2.17 -0.54
C LEU A 307 9.37 2.91 -0.57
N TYR A 308 8.62 2.86 -1.69
CA TYR A 308 7.30 3.50 -1.77
C TYR A 308 6.37 3.05 -0.64
N ASN A 309 6.19 1.73 -0.48
CA ASN A 309 5.32 1.20 0.56
C ASN A 309 5.84 1.52 1.96
N THR A 310 7.15 1.45 2.16
CA THR A 310 7.79 1.78 3.43
C THR A 310 7.55 3.25 3.79
N TYR A 311 7.83 4.18 2.87
CA TYR A 311 7.72 5.62 3.12
C TYR A 311 6.28 6.09 3.30
N ALA A 312 5.34 5.53 2.52
CA ALA A 312 3.91 5.79 2.70
C ALA A 312 3.42 5.38 4.09
N LYS A 313 3.91 4.24 4.61
CA LYS A 313 3.50 3.70 5.92
C LYS A 313 4.15 4.42 7.10
N ILE A 314 5.34 4.99 6.94
CA ILE A 314 6.01 5.76 8.00
C ILE A 314 5.70 7.25 7.96
N GLY A 315 4.81 7.68 7.06
CA GLY A 315 4.29 9.06 7.02
C GLY A 315 5.27 10.09 6.46
N VAL A 316 6.18 9.69 5.56
CA VAL A 316 6.99 10.64 4.78
C VAL A 316 6.06 11.45 3.89
N ASP A 317 6.25 12.78 3.83
CA ASP A 317 5.43 13.67 3.02
C ASP A 317 5.34 13.16 1.57
N MET A 318 4.11 13.02 1.08
CA MET A 318 3.80 12.51 -0.27
C MET A 318 3.04 13.56 -1.06
N VAL A 319 3.67 14.09 -2.10
CA VAL A 319 3.08 15.09 -3.00
C VAL A 319 2.33 14.38 -4.12
N PRO A 320 0.99 14.55 -4.21
CA PRO A 320 0.19 13.90 -5.24
C PRO A 320 0.14 14.71 -6.52
N PHE A 321 0.19 14.03 -7.68
CA PHE A 321 -0.01 14.56 -9.01
C PHE A 321 -1.00 13.71 -9.81
N GLY A 322 -1.85 14.37 -10.59
CA GLY A 322 -2.77 13.71 -11.50
C GLY A 322 -4.15 13.40 -10.92
N CYS A 323 -5.11 13.21 -11.81
CA CYS A 323 -6.52 13.00 -11.52
C CYS A 323 -6.74 11.78 -10.60
N GLY A 324 -7.29 12.01 -9.40
CA GLY A 324 -7.55 10.98 -8.41
C GLY A 324 -6.35 10.58 -7.54
N ALA A 325 -5.22 11.29 -7.65
CA ALA A 325 -4.05 11.04 -6.81
C ALA A 325 -4.35 11.32 -5.33
N GLY A 326 -3.82 10.48 -4.46
CA GLY A 326 -3.82 10.68 -3.01
C GLY A 326 -2.42 11.00 -2.50
N GLY A 327 -2.34 11.83 -1.46
CA GLY A 327 -1.09 12.14 -0.78
C GLY A 327 -1.33 12.66 0.63
N PHE A 328 -0.24 12.94 1.31
CA PHE A 328 -0.30 13.57 2.63
C PHE A 328 0.95 14.41 2.88
N ILE A 329 0.77 15.55 3.50
CA ILE A 329 1.82 16.49 3.87
C ILE A 329 1.57 16.91 5.30
N GLY A 330 2.47 16.55 6.21
CA GLY A 330 2.27 16.73 7.64
C GLY A 330 0.99 16.04 8.13
N ASP A 331 0.12 16.81 8.76
CA ASP A 331 -1.15 16.31 9.30
C ASP A 331 -2.31 16.38 8.27
N TRP A 332 -2.04 16.73 7.01
CA TRP A 332 -3.06 16.84 5.99
C TRP A 332 -3.03 15.68 5.02
N SER A 333 -4.18 15.04 4.84
CA SER A 333 -4.43 14.11 3.73
C SER A 333 -5.07 14.88 2.58
N ILE A 334 -4.57 14.65 1.38
CA ILE A 334 -4.96 15.36 0.15
C ILE A 334 -5.46 14.31 -0.83
N MET A 335 -6.65 14.53 -1.37
CA MET A 335 -7.17 13.76 -2.49
C MET A 335 -7.42 14.71 -3.65
N GLN A 336 -6.79 14.45 -4.78
CA GLN A 336 -7.05 15.21 -5.99
C GLN A 336 -8.40 14.86 -6.58
N GLU A 337 -8.94 15.76 -7.40
CA GLU A 337 -10.18 15.55 -8.12
C GLU A 337 -10.14 14.25 -8.93
N GLY A 338 -11.17 13.41 -8.72
CA GLY A 338 -11.24 12.09 -9.35
C GLY A 338 -12.06 12.07 -10.64
N ASP A 339 -12.80 13.13 -10.94
CA ASP A 339 -13.45 13.36 -12.23
C ASP A 339 -12.46 14.02 -13.20
N LEU A 340 -12.25 13.39 -14.36
CA LEU A 340 -11.23 13.82 -15.31
C LEU A 340 -11.54 15.19 -15.92
N ALA A 341 -12.81 15.51 -16.20
CA ALA A 341 -13.19 16.79 -16.78
C ALA A 341 -12.96 17.93 -15.79
N LYS A 342 -13.39 17.74 -14.54
CA LYS A 342 -13.16 18.72 -13.47
C LYS A 342 -11.67 18.88 -13.13
N TYR A 343 -10.89 17.79 -13.17
CA TYR A 343 -9.43 17.88 -13.00
C TYR A 343 -8.83 18.80 -14.05
N ILE A 344 -9.19 18.63 -15.33
CA ILE A 344 -8.73 19.47 -16.45
C ILE A 344 -9.15 20.93 -16.23
N GLU A 345 -10.43 21.17 -15.90
CA GLU A 345 -10.95 22.52 -15.61
C GLU A 345 -10.17 23.24 -14.52
N LEU A 346 -9.86 22.56 -13.42
CA LEU A 346 -9.09 23.12 -12.31
C LEU A 346 -7.65 23.46 -12.73
N VAL A 347 -7.00 22.57 -13.47
CA VAL A 347 -5.65 22.82 -13.99
C VAL A 347 -5.63 24.00 -14.95
N ASP A 348 -6.59 24.08 -15.88
CA ASP A 348 -6.73 25.17 -16.84
C ASP A 348 -7.06 26.51 -16.15
N ALA A 349 -7.81 26.47 -15.03
CA ALA A 349 -8.07 27.64 -14.18
C ALA A 349 -6.88 28.08 -13.32
N GLY A 350 -5.74 27.42 -13.41
CA GLY A 350 -4.56 27.80 -12.63
C GLY A 350 -4.58 27.31 -11.18
N LEU A 351 -5.41 26.33 -10.83
CA LEU A 351 -5.54 25.81 -9.47
C LEU A 351 -4.86 24.46 -9.32
N LYS A 352 -4.42 24.13 -8.10
CA LYS A 352 -4.11 22.74 -7.76
C LYS A 352 -5.40 21.93 -7.79
N PRO A 353 -5.50 20.83 -8.56
CA PRO A 353 -6.77 20.13 -8.77
C PRO A 353 -7.16 19.24 -7.58
N ILE A 354 -7.43 19.86 -6.42
CA ILE A 354 -7.78 19.17 -5.18
C ILE A 354 -9.29 19.02 -5.08
N GLY A 355 -9.76 17.78 -4.93
CA GLY A 355 -11.15 17.45 -4.66
C GLY A 355 -11.49 17.44 -3.17
N MET A 356 -10.55 17.05 -2.32
CA MET A 356 -10.78 16.97 -0.87
C MET A 356 -9.47 17.10 -0.08
N VAL A 357 -9.56 17.81 1.05
CA VAL A 357 -8.52 17.83 2.08
C VAL A 357 -9.11 17.44 3.42
N MET A 358 -8.36 16.69 4.20
CA MET A 358 -8.75 16.31 5.55
C MET A 358 -7.56 16.46 6.49
N GLN A 359 -7.81 17.09 7.64
CA GLN A 359 -6.81 17.11 8.70
C GLN A 359 -6.82 15.76 9.42
N SER A 360 -5.66 15.16 9.53
CA SER A 360 -5.48 13.89 10.22
C SER A 360 -5.68 14.08 11.74
N PRO A 361 -6.37 13.16 12.41
CA PRO A 361 -6.49 13.21 13.86
C PRO A 361 -5.10 13.04 14.51
N PRO A 362 -4.88 13.58 15.71
CA PRO A 362 -3.60 13.42 16.44
C PRO A 362 -3.13 11.96 16.54
N ALA A 363 -4.06 11.02 16.72
CA ALA A 363 -3.81 9.58 16.76
C ALA A 363 -3.17 8.99 15.49
N ARG A 364 -3.14 9.73 14.37
CA ARG A 364 -2.48 9.24 13.15
C ARG A 364 -0.99 9.06 13.33
N ARG A 365 -0.32 9.96 14.04
CA ARG A 365 1.13 9.86 14.30
C ARG A 365 1.46 8.57 15.03
N ASP A 366 0.65 8.21 16.01
CA ASP A 366 0.82 6.99 16.80
C ASP A 366 0.48 5.76 15.95
N SER A 367 -0.60 5.82 15.18
CA SER A 367 -0.93 4.75 14.22
C SER A 367 0.18 4.50 13.19
N ILE A 368 0.88 5.53 12.73
CA ILE A 368 2.04 5.41 11.83
C ILE A 368 3.18 4.63 12.51
N ARG A 369 3.47 4.90 13.80
CA ARG A 369 4.50 4.18 14.56
C ARG A 369 4.16 2.69 14.66
N PHE A 370 2.91 2.35 15.01
CA PHE A 370 2.45 0.97 15.04
C PHE A 370 2.46 0.31 13.66
N THR A 371 2.00 1.03 12.63
CA THR A 371 1.98 0.51 11.26
C THR A 371 3.40 0.16 10.79
N ARG A 372 4.38 1.02 11.06
CA ARG A 372 5.77 0.77 10.70
C ARG A 372 6.30 -0.53 11.32
N MET A 373 6.13 -0.67 12.64
CA MET A 373 6.62 -1.85 13.35
C MET A 373 5.93 -3.13 12.88
N THR A 374 4.61 -3.13 12.88
CA THR A 374 3.85 -4.33 12.53
C THR A 374 3.98 -4.73 11.07
N ASP A 375 4.16 -3.79 10.15
CA ASP A 375 4.40 -4.07 8.73
C ASP A 375 5.78 -4.71 8.49
N LEU A 376 6.77 -4.32 9.28
CA LEU A 376 8.09 -4.93 9.28
C LEU A 376 8.15 -6.25 10.09
N GLY A 377 7.02 -6.72 10.60
CA GLY A 377 6.88 -7.99 11.29
C GLY A 377 7.36 -7.98 12.75
N TYR A 378 7.46 -6.84 13.40
CA TYR A 378 7.86 -6.74 14.81
C TYR A 378 7.00 -5.76 15.62
N PHE A 379 7.15 -5.80 16.94
CA PHE A 379 6.64 -4.80 17.88
C PHE A 379 7.68 -4.54 18.96
N ASP A 380 8.09 -3.29 19.08
CA ASP A 380 9.00 -2.79 20.11
C ASP A 380 8.26 -1.80 21.02
N PRO A 381 7.85 -2.19 22.23
CA PRO A 381 7.16 -1.29 23.15
C PRO A 381 8.02 -0.11 23.59
N THR A 382 9.35 -0.19 23.50
CA THR A 382 10.25 0.90 23.88
C THR A 382 10.23 2.07 22.90
N GLU A 383 9.76 1.85 21.68
CA GLU A 383 9.55 2.91 20.72
C GLU A 383 8.36 3.82 21.08
N ILE A 384 7.50 3.38 22.03
CA ILE A 384 6.31 4.10 22.49
C ILE A 384 6.31 4.14 24.04
N PRO A 385 7.29 4.83 24.63
CA PRO A 385 7.54 4.78 26.08
C PRO A 385 6.43 5.44 26.92
N GLU A 386 5.53 6.19 26.28
CA GLU A 386 4.40 6.84 26.91
C GLU A 386 3.23 5.88 27.24
N THR A 387 3.26 4.63 26.77
CA THR A 387 2.20 3.65 27.01
C THR A 387 2.75 2.39 27.63
N ASP A 388 2.13 1.94 28.72
CA ASP A 388 2.37 0.62 29.30
C ASP A 388 1.60 -0.46 28.55
N PHE A 389 2.32 -1.26 27.74
CA PHE A 389 1.76 -2.37 26.99
C PHE A 389 1.72 -3.69 27.75
N SER A 390 2.24 -3.76 28.99
CA SER A 390 2.26 -5.00 29.79
C SER A 390 0.91 -5.73 29.84
N PRO A 391 -0.25 -5.04 29.95
CA PRO A 391 -1.55 -5.70 29.99
C PRO A 391 -1.90 -6.53 28.75
N ILE A 392 -1.31 -6.24 27.58
CA ILE A 392 -1.62 -6.96 26.34
C ILE A 392 -0.47 -7.85 25.88
N ILE A 393 0.76 -7.62 26.34
CA ILE A 393 1.94 -8.36 25.90
C ILE A 393 1.82 -9.85 26.17
N ASP A 394 1.58 -10.23 27.42
CA ASP A 394 1.46 -11.64 27.83
C ASP A 394 0.26 -12.30 27.14
N ASN A 395 -0.86 -11.59 27.07
CA ASN A 395 -2.07 -12.09 26.43
C ASN A 395 -1.86 -12.36 24.92
N TRP A 396 -1.25 -11.44 24.19
CA TRP A 396 -1.03 -11.61 22.76
C TRP A 396 0.05 -12.66 22.46
N THR A 397 1.01 -12.83 23.37
CA THR A 397 1.97 -13.94 23.33
C THR A 397 1.26 -15.28 23.48
N GLN A 398 0.36 -15.42 24.47
CA GLN A 398 -0.45 -16.62 24.68
C GLN A 398 -1.40 -16.91 23.51
N ALA A 399 -1.94 -15.86 22.89
CA ALA A 399 -2.78 -15.97 21.69
C ALA A 399 -1.96 -16.34 20.42
N GLY A 400 -0.63 -16.43 20.50
CA GLY A 400 0.24 -16.82 19.40
C GLY A 400 0.38 -15.76 18.31
N VAL A 401 0.09 -14.49 18.62
CA VAL A 401 0.19 -13.37 17.67
C VAL A 401 1.64 -12.96 17.46
N TRP A 402 2.43 -12.98 18.52
CA TRP A 402 3.85 -12.68 18.50
C TRP A 402 4.64 -13.57 19.46
N THR A 403 5.97 -13.55 19.30
CA THR A 403 6.91 -14.25 20.17
C THR A 403 7.98 -13.27 20.66
N PRO A 404 8.42 -13.37 21.93
CA PRO A 404 9.51 -12.54 22.42
C PRO A 404 10.83 -12.89 21.71
N MET A 405 11.60 -11.89 21.32
CA MET A 405 12.94 -12.05 20.75
C MET A 405 13.97 -11.90 21.87
N VAL A 406 14.56 -13.03 22.30
CA VAL A 406 15.62 -13.02 23.32
C VAL A 406 16.95 -12.69 22.67
N GLY A 407 17.57 -11.58 23.07
CA GLY A 407 18.96 -11.24 22.69
C GLY A 407 19.17 -10.72 21.27
N ALA A 408 18.14 -10.41 20.51
CA ALA A 408 18.27 -9.81 19.19
C ALA A 408 18.22 -8.28 19.26
N SER A 409 19.33 -7.64 18.91
CA SER A 409 19.29 -6.26 18.46
C SER A 409 18.63 -6.24 17.10
N VAL A 410 17.43 -5.65 16.98
CA VAL A 410 16.85 -5.30 15.67
C VAL A 410 17.84 -4.36 15.00
N PRO A 411 18.20 -4.55 13.72
CA PRO A 411 18.99 -3.57 13.00
C PRO A 411 18.15 -2.28 12.93
N LEU A 412 18.44 -1.34 13.82
CA LEU A 412 17.81 -0.03 13.77
C LEU A 412 18.30 0.67 12.51
N ALA A 413 17.39 0.99 11.62
CA ALA A 413 17.63 1.92 10.52
C ALA A 413 17.91 3.35 11.02
N CYS A 414 18.06 3.55 12.33
CA CYS A 414 18.42 4.83 12.93
C CYS A 414 19.11 4.61 14.28
N GLY A 415 20.40 4.99 14.37
CA GLY A 415 21.23 4.82 15.55
C GLY A 415 20.70 5.51 16.82
N ARG A 416 20.40 4.71 17.82
CA ARG A 416 20.44 5.11 19.24
C ARG A 416 20.96 3.92 20.06
N ALA A 417 22.21 4.00 20.45
CA ALA A 417 22.79 3.12 21.46
C ALA A 417 22.29 3.52 22.86
N GLY A 418 21.94 2.52 23.67
CA GLY A 418 21.92 2.61 25.13
C GLY A 418 20.57 2.85 25.80
N ARG A 419 19.74 1.78 25.92
CA ARG A 419 18.84 1.58 27.08
C ARG A 419 18.68 0.08 27.32
N ALA A 420 18.48 -0.32 28.60
CA ALA A 420 18.20 -1.69 29.00
C ALA A 420 17.08 -2.26 28.16
N SER A 421 17.34 -3.38 27.48
CA SER A 421 16.47 -3.97 26.46
C SER A 421 15.22 -4.55 27.10
N LEU A 422 14.08 -3.90 26.91
CA LEU A 422 12.81 -4.61 26.94
C LEU A 422 12.78 -5.55 25.74
N PRO A 423 12.16 -6.75 25.84
CA PRO A 423 12.09 -7.67 24.74
C PRO A 423 11.34 -7.05 23.56
N VAL A 424 11.91 -7.17 22.37
CA VAL A 424 11.22 -6.92 21.11
C VAL A 424 10.42 -8.17 20.77
N TYR A 425 9.25 -8.01 20.17
CA TYR A 425 8.37 -9.10 19.79
C TYR A 425 8.35 -9.24 18.28
N ARG A 426 8.51 -10.47 17.79
CA ARG A 426 8.35 -10.78 16.37
C ARG A 426 6.94 -11.28 16.14
N LEU A 427 6.28 -10.77 15.09
CA LEU A 427 4.99 -11.30 14.65
C LEU A 427 5.18 -12.75 14.16
N THR A 428 4.25 -13.61 14.55
CA THR A 428 4.11 -14.94 13.95
C THR A 428 3.41 -14.82 12.60
N ARG A 429 3.32 -15.89 11.82
CA ARG A 429 2.52 -15.89 10.58
C ARG A 429 1.06 -15.51 10.81
N LEU A 430 0.50 -15.83 11.94
CA LEU A 430 -0.81 -15.37 12.38
C LEU A 430 -0.81 -13.82 12.55
N GLY A 431 0.17 -13.29 13.25
CA GLY A 431 0.32 -11.85 13.46
C GLY A 431 0.53 -11.09 12.16
N GLU A 432 1.35 -11.60 11.26
CA GLU A 432 1.58 -11.01 9.93
C GLU A 432 0.32 -10.98 9.08
N PHE A 433 -0.43 -12.08 9.04
CA PHE A 433 -1.69 -12.17 8.29
C PHE A 433 -2.74 -11.16 8.78
N TYR A 434 -2.84 -10.96 10.09
CA TYR A 434 -3.77 -10.00 10.70
C TYR A 434 -3.15 -8.64 11.04
N GLN A 435 -2.00 -8.30 10.46
CA GLN A 435 -1.24 -7.09 10.77
C GLN A 435 -2.10 -5.81 10.85
N ALA A 436 -2.96 -5.57 9.86
CA ALA A 436 -3.80 -4.38 9.83
C ALA A 436 -4.81 -4.32 11.01
N LYS A 437 -5.32 -5.48 11.44
CA LYS A 437 -6.22 -5.59 12.60
C LYS A 437 -5.47 -5.35 13.90
N LEU A 438 -4.29 -5.94 14.03
CA LEU A 438 -3.44 -5.75 15.21
C LEU A 438 -3.00 -4.29 15.36
N ASN A 439 -2.65 -3.64 14.25
CA ASN A 439 -2.34 -2.21 14.25
C ASN A 439 -3.52 -1.36 14.76
N SER A 440 -4.74 -1.67 14.33
CA SER A 440 -5.94 -1.00 14.84
C SER A 440 -6.16 -1.22 16.34
N LEU A 441 -5.89 -2.43 16.84
CA LEU A 441 -6.01 -2.75 18.27
C LEU A 441 -4.93 -2.04 19.10
N LEU A 442 -3.68 -2.01 18.64
CA LEU A 442 -2.58 -1.27 19.28
C LEU A 442 -2.87 0.23 19.36
N THR A 443 -3.31 0.82 18.23
CA THR A 443 -3.70 2.24 18.20
C THR A 443 -4.84 2.52 19.17
N GLY A 444 -5.87 1.68 19.17
CA GLY A 444 -7.00 1.82 20.09
C GLY A 444 -6.62 1.67 21.55
N PHE A 445 -5.72 0.74 21.87
CA PHE A 445 -5.20 0.56 23.24
C PHE A 445 -4.41 1.79 23.70
N HIS A 446 -3.50 2.29 22.87
CA HIS A 446 -2.72 3.49 23.15
C HIS A 446 -3.64 4.70 23.40
N MET A 447 -4.59 4.95 22.48
CA MET A 447 -5.56 6.03 22.65
C MET A 447 -6.38 5.92 23.94
N ALA A 448 -6.82 4.68 24.28
CA ALA A 448 -7.59 4.45 25.52
C ALA A 448 -6.75 4.70 26.78
N ALA A 449 -5.45 4.41 26.75
CA ALA A 449 -4.53 4.70 27.86
C ALA A 449 -4.41 6.20 28.13
N HIS A 450 -4.44 7.03 27.07
CA HIS A 450 -4.26 8.47 27.15
C HIS A 450 -5.56 9.28 27.12
N ALA A 451 -6.72 8.62 26.97
CA ALA A 451 -8.03 9.28 26.94
C ALA A 451 -8.38 9.91 28.32
N SER A 452 -8.94 11.11 28.29
CA SER A 452 -9.54 11.73 29.48
C SER A 452 -10.72 10.90 30.00
N ALA A 453 -11.12 11.09 31.27
CA ALA A 453 -12.26 10.39 31.85
C ALA A 453 -13.55 10.58 31.03
N LEU A 454 -13.74 11.77 30.45
CA LEU A 454 -14.89 12.11 29.59
C LEU A 454 -14.85 11.34 28.24
N ASP A 455 -13.65 11.21 27.66
CA ASP A 455 -13.47 10.48 26.40
C ASP A 455 -13.64 8.96 26.60
N LYS A 456 -13.21 8.44 27.74
CA LYS A 456 -13.44 7.03 28.13
C LYS A 456 -14.93 6.69 28.18
N ILE A 457 -15.78 7.59 28.69
CA ILE A 457 -17.24 7.43 28.70
C ILE A 457 -17.79 7.45 27.27
N LYS A 458 -17.36 8.39 26.41
CA LYS A 458 -17.79 8.46 25.01
C LYS A 458 -17.39 7.24 24.19
N MET A 459 -16.18 6.69 24.41
CA MET A 459 -15.74 5.46 23.77
C MET A 459 -16.55 4.23 24.20
N ALA A 460 -16.89 4.14 25.48
CA ALA A 460 -17.75 3.06 26.00
C ALA A 460 -19.17 3.11 25.42
N THR A 461 -19.75 4.30 25.31
CA THR A 461 -21.12 4.48 24.74
C THR A 461 -21.16 4.27 23.22
N ALA A 462 -20.12 4.64 22.47
CA ALA A 462 -20.03 4.38 21.05
C ALA A 462 -19.92 2.87 20.73
N GLY A 463 -19.21 2.11 21.55
CA GLY A 463 -19.14 0.65 21.46
C GLY A 463 -20.49 -0.05 21.71
N ILE A 464 -21.36 0.52 22.56
CA ILE A 464 -22.71 0.02 22.82
C ILE A 464 -23.66 0.35 21.66
N ALA A 465 -23.57 1.55 21.10
CA ALA A 465 -24.39 1.97 19.95
C ALA A 465 -24.09 1.17 18.67
N GLY A 466 -22.84 0.74 18.47
CA GLY A 466 -22.45 -0.16 17.38
C GLY A 466 -23.04 -1.57 17.52
N LYS A 467 -23.19 -2.07 18.74
CA LYS A 467 -23.80 -3.39 19.00
C LYS A 467 -25.32 -3.40 18.81
N LEU A 468 -26.00 -2.27 19.04
CA LEU A 468 -27.46 -2.15 18.85
C LEU A 468 -27.86 -1.97 17.37
N LYS A 469 -26.97 -1.47 16.51
CA LYS A 469 -27.23 -1.36 15.04
C LYS A 469 -26.93 -2.64 14.26
N GLY A 470 -26.32 -3.65 14.87
CA GLY A 470 -26.04 -4.95 14.23
C GLY A 470 -27.11 -6.03 14.53
N GLN A 471 -28.21 -5.67 15.22
CA GLN A 471 -29.31 -6.58 15.56
C GLN A 471 -30.65 -6.18 14.93
N SER A 472 -30.65 -5.26 13.97
CA SER A 472 -31.85 -4.91 13.20
C SER A 472 -31.64 -5.21 11.72
#